data_cae142125f770d71406cf356558ccefe
#
_entry.id   cae142125f770d71406cf356558ccefe
#
_cell.length_a   1.000
_cell.length_b   1.000
_cell.length_c   1.000
_cell.angle_alpha   90.00
_cell.angle_beta   90.00
_cell.angle_gamma   90.00
#
_symmetry.space_group_name_H-M   'P 1'
#
loop_
_entity.id
_entity.type
_entity.pdbx_description
1 polymer ?
#
loop_
_entity_poly.entity_id
_entity_poly.type
_entity_poly.pdbx_seq_one_letter_code
_entity_poly.pdbx_strand_id
1 'polypeptide(L)'
;MEESSMRKLLIVCICLCCIFPIAQSSIISQNQKTLSSYQTSLLNGGWVEEQNNITILHVSGTHYQMGYQHGYLLKDKVQQNIRAFLHYAEQYLPLTELLAYWNISKPYVPTEYIEEMQGIADGADISFNDIMTTIMAIEYADHGCYGIAAWGIATIDGRLYHARSFDLPSTIQDPVSGRYAHENTILVIRNPENGSASIAPAIAGSFHTGGGMNSHGICLGIQICWSKDQTFEGNPYHFRVQQVLDSATTAEEALTILNTNRTHGFNFIVSQADPAIGYALEQTANLTYIGTHNDSAENNKPFWAIEHVVRRTNVFLDSTIAATQRIPYNPSGLIAFLKLLFTPQTNPYFAVYQLYKSVSKEIYITWGNLSLNSTMEVLRNGYRAKDFPLLRLIETLGKGTGMAEAWNQWVVCPATGDIMLCFATHDEMAFRNPTHIVNFYELLSESPP
;
A
#
# COMPACT_ATOMS: atom_id res chain seq x y z
N MET A 1 8.33 75.02 -9.36
CA MET A 1 6.93 74.64 -9.30
C MET A 1 6.77 73.12 -9.39
N GLU A 2 7.83 72.36 -9.41
CA GLU A 2 7.84 70.86 -9.53
C GLU A 2 8.06 70.10 -8.23
N GLU A 3 8.70 70.71 -7.24
CA GLU A 3 9.01 70.04 -5.95
C GLU A 3 7.81 69.84 -5.03
N SER A 4 6.77 70.63 -5.16
CA SER A 4 5.57 70.53 -4.33
C SER A 4 4.58 69.44 -4.80
N SER A 5 4.65 69.05 -6.05
CA SER A 5 3.81 68.02 -6.65
C SER A 5 4.31 66.61 -6.29
N MET A 6 5.62 66.40 -6.24
CA MET A 6 6.21 65.10 -5.89
C MET A 6 6.05 64.74 -4.38
N ARG A 7 6.07 65.72 -3.48
CA ARG A 7 5.81 65.49 -2.04
C ARG A 7 4.33 65.14 -1.74
N LYS A 8 3.37 65.67 -2.53
CA LYS A 8 1.98 65.27 -2.38
C LYS A 8 1.66 63.87 -2.88
N LEU A 9 2.38 63.44 -3.94
CA LEU A 9 2.25 62.08 -4.48
C LEU A 9 2.86 61.03 -3.54
N LEU A 10 3.95 61.37 -2.83
CA LEU A 10 4.60 60.46 -1.89
C LEU A 10 3.76 60.25 -0.60
N ILE A 11 3.04 61.28 -0.13
CA ILE A 11 2.19 61.19 1.06
C ILE A 11 0.90 60.36 0.75
N VAL A 12 0.36 60.43 -0.46
CA VAL A 12 -0.81 59.62 -0.87
C VAL A 12 -0.43 58.15 -1.02
N CYS A 13 0.79 57.85 -1.53
CA CYS A 13 1.26 56.45 -1.63
C CYS A 13 1.55 55.83 -0.25
N ILE A 14 2.08 56.60 0.72
CA ILE A 14 2.34 56.08 2.07
C ILE A 14 1.03 55.84 2.84
N CYS A 15 -0.01 56.65 2.67
CA CYS A 15 -1.32 56.42 3.27
C CYS A 15 -2.07 55.22 2.67
N LEU A 16 -1.89 54.93 1.38
CA LEU A 16 -2.50 53.75 0.73
C LEU A 16 -1.82 52.45 1.13
N CYS A 17 -0.49 52.46 1.37
CA CYS A 17 0.24 51.25 1.81
C CYS A 17 -0.02 50.87 3.30
N CYS A 18 -0.48 51.80 4.13
CA CYS A 18 -0.82 51.53 5.55
C CYS A 18 -2.28 51.05 5.75
N ILE A 19 -3.15 51.19 4.77
CA ILE A 19 -4.56 50.76 4.89
C ILE A 19 -4.77 49.33 4.36
N PHE A 20 -3.92 48.86 3.46
CA PHE A 20 -4.02 47.50 2.86
C PHE A 20 -3.69 46.32 3.83
N PRO A 21 -2.76 46.44 4.79
CA PRO A 21 -2.49 45.30 5.68
C PRO A 21 -3.57 45.05 6.72
N ILE A 22 -4.39 46.05 7.05
CA ILE A 22 -5.47 45.91 8.05
C ILE A 22 -6.73 45.27 7.43
N ALA A 23 -6.98 45.48 6.14
CA ALA A 23 -8.10 44.87 5.44
C ALA A 23 -7.82 43.39 5.08
N GLN A 24 -6.56 42.98 4.85
CA GLN A 24 -6.24 41.59 4.60
C GLN A 24 -6.23 40.70 5.86
N SER A 25 -5.89 41.25 7.02
CA SER A 25 -5.97 40.50 8.27
C SER A 25 -7.39 40.26 8.76
N SER A 26 -8.35 41.12 8.39
CA SER A 26 -9.75 40.93 8.74
C SER A 26 -10.54 40.05 7.75
N ILE A 27 -10.01 39.82 6.53
CA ILE A 27 -10.66 38.94 5.53
C ILE A 27 -10.18 37.48 5.71
N ILE A 28 -8.99 37.25 6.25
CA ILE A 28 -8.48 35.89 6.53
C ILE A 28 -9.16 35.27 7.76
N SER A 29 -9.78 36.09 8.64
CA SER A 29 -10.41 35.60 9.88
C SER A 29 -11.89 35.18 9.72
N GLN A 30 -12.52 35.28 8.55
CA GLN A 30 -13.97 35.06 8.41
C GLN A 30 -14.37 33.82 7.61
N ASN A 31 -13.47 32.91 7.25
CA ASN A 31 -13.83 31.70 6.52
C ASN A 31 -13.45 30.39 7.21
N GLN A 32 -13.30 30.34 8.51
CA GLN A 32 -13.45 29.08 9.24
C GLN A 32 -14.95 28.74 9.23
N LYS A 33 -15.40 27.95 8.25
CA LYS A 33 -16.71 27.31 8.30
C LYS A 33 -16.83 26.59 9.64
N THR A 34 -17.65 27.07 10.54
CA THR A 34 -17.95 26.38 11.79
C THR A 34 -18.57 25.03 11.41
N LEU A 35 -17.93 23.95 11.83
CA LEU A 35 -18.46 22.60 11.61
C LEU A 35 -19.86 22.50 12.24
N SER A 36 -20.78 21.83 11.57
CA SER A 36 -22.06 21.48 12.16
C SER A 36 -21.85 20.50 13.32
N SER A 37 -22.78 20.44 14.27
CA SER A 37 -22.73 19.46 15.36
C SER A 37 -22.61 18.01 14.84
N TYR A 38 -23.23 17.71 13.71
CA TYR A 38 -23.15 16.43 13.03
C TYR A 38 -21.72 16.16 12.52
N GLN A 39 -21.08 17.11 11.83
CA GLN A 39 -19.69 16.95 11.37
C GLN A 39 -18.72 16.80 12.54
N THR A 40 -18.93 17.54 13.63
CA THR A 40 -18.14 17.39 14.85
C THR A 40 -18.29 15.98 15.44
N SER A 41 -19.50 15.40 15.43
CA SER A 41 -19.71 14.04 15.91
C SER A 41 -19.04 12.98 15.03
N LEU A 42 -18.98 13.19 13.71
CA LEU A 42 -18.27 12.30 12.79
C LEU A 42 -16.74 12.29 13.00
N LEU A 43 -16.18 13.42 13.42
CA LEU A 43 -14.74 13.55 13.67
C LEU A 43 -14.30 13.04 15.05
N ASN A 44 -15.24 12.71 15.92
CA ASN A 44 -14.91 12.24 17.26
C ASN A 44 -14.12 10.93 17.20
N GLY A 45 -12.93 10.91 17.84
CA GLY A 45 -12.03 9.79 17.86
C GLY A 45 -11.09 9.67 16.66
N GLY A 46 -11.19 10.61 15.67
CA GLY A 46 -10.24 10.69 14.57
C GLY A 46 -9.23 11.84 14.76
N TRP A 47 -7.95 11.56 14.52
CA TRP A 47 -6.88 12.57 14.62
C TRP A 47 -5.64 12.16 13.81
N VAL A 48 -4.74 13.12 13.62
CA VAL A 48 -3.48 12.93 12.86
C VAL A 48 -2.31 13.40 13.71
N GLU A 49 -1.23 12.67 13.65
CA GLU A 49 0.06 13.08 14.18
C GLU A 49 1.17 12.90 13.15
N GLU A 50 2.28 13.55 13.40
CA GLU A 50 3.50 13.42 12.60
C GLU A 50 4.63 12.90 13.52
N GLN A 51 5.13 11.70 13.23
CA GLN A 51 6.28 11.14 13.93
C GLN A 51 7.39 10.83 12.92
N ASN A 52 8.58 11.40 13.09
CA ASN A 52 9.74 11.15 12.22
C ASN A 52 9.44 11.34 10.71
N ASN A 53 8.67 12.36 10.37
CA ASN A 53 8.15 12.64 9.02
C ASN A 53 7.20 11.55 8.48
N ILE A 54 6.60 10.76 9.35
CA ILE A 54 5.54 9.82 9.02
C ILE A 54 4.22 10.40 9.49
N THR A 55 3.27 10.59 8.58
CA THR A 55 1.90 10.93 8.92
C THR A 55 1.21 9.69 9.46
N ILE A 56 0.74 9.73 10.70
CA ILE A 56 -0.04 8.67 11.34
C ILE A 56 -1.48 9.16 11.49
N LEU A 57 -2.40 8.42 10.88
CA LEU A 57 -3.82 8.70 10.96
C LEU A 57 -4.48 7.71 11.92
N HIS A 58 -5.14 8.23 12.95
CA HIS A 58 -6.00 7.46 13.85
C HIS A 58 -7.46 7.64 13.44
N VAL A 59 -8.17 6.54 13.24
CA VAL A 59 -9.61 6.55 12.94
C VAL A 59 -10.35 5.56 13.83
N SER A 60 -11.56 5.94 14.28
CA SER A 60 -12.37 5.08 15.14
C SER A 60 -13.88 5.33 14.96
N GLY A 61 -14.68 4.35 15.36
CA GLY A 61 -16.14 4.40 15.29
C GLY A 61 -16.72 3.49 14.22
N THR A 62 -17.86 3.87 13.64
CA THR A 62 -18.46 3.14 12.51
C THR A 62 -17.59 3.27 11.26
N HIS A 63 -17.76 2.36 10.30
CA HIS A 63 -17.02 2.42 9.03
C HIS A 63 -17.21 3.77 8.33
N TYR A 64 -18.43 4.29 8.23
CA TYR A 64 -18.65 5.61 7.66
C TYR A 64 -17.93 6.72 8.43
N GLN A 65 -17.92 6.68 9.77
CA GLN A 65 -17.20 7.67 10.59
C GLN A 65 -15.68 7.59 10.34
N MET A 66 -15.10 6.40 10.35
CA MET A 66 -13.67 6.20 10.05
C MET A 66 -13.31 6.72 8.66
N GLY A 67 -14.15 6.44 7.66
CA GLY A 67 -13.98 6.99 6.31
C GLY A 67 -14.05 8.52 6.30
N TYR A 68 -15.04 9.10 6.96
CA TYR A 68 -15.19 10.56 7.03
C TYR A 68 -13.99 11.22 7.72
N GLN A 69 -13.51 10.65 8.83
CA GLN A 69 -12.30 11.10 9.53
C GLN A 69 -11.09 11.08 8.59
N HIS A 70 -10.87 9.96 7.88
CA HIS A 70 -9.78 9.82 6.92
C HIS A 70 -9.85 10.90 5.83
N GLY A 71 -11.01 11.02 5.17
CA GLY A 71 -11.23 11.99 4.10
C GLY A 71 -11.06 13.43 4.56
N TYR A 72 -11.64 13.78 5.73
CA TYR A 72 -11.62 15.14 6.24
C TYR A 72 -10.23 15.56 6.75
N LEU A 73 -9.60 14.73 7.58
CA LEU A 73 -8.31 15.02 8.21
C LEU A 73 -7.16 15.07 7.21
N LEU A 74 -7.25 14.29 6.13
CA LEU A 74 -6.22 14.22 5.08
C LEU A 74 -6.73 14.71 3.72
N LYS A 75 -7.71 15.61 3.71
CA LYS A 75 -8.42 16.08 2.51
C LYS A 75 -7.50 16.37 1.33
N ASP A 76 -6.50 17.19 1.51
CA ASP A 76 -5.59 17.59 0.42
C ASP A 76 -4.77 16.40 -0.11
N LYS A 77 -4.27 15.53 0.77
CA LYS A 77 -3.52 14.32 0.39
C LYS A 77 -4.42 13.34 -0.38
N VAL A 78 -5.66 13.14 0.08
CA VAL A 78 -6.66 12.28 -0.59
C VAL A 78 -6.99 12.81 -1.98
N GLN A 79 -7.32 14.10 -2.10
CA GLN A 79 -7.63 14.73 -3.38
C GLN A 79 -6.46 14.63 -4.38
N GLN A 80 -5.22 14.86 -3.93
CA GLN A 80 -4.02 14.74 -4.76
C GLN A 80 -3.83 13.31 -5.26
N ASN A 81 -3.98 12.32 -4.39
CA ASN A 81 -3.80 10.91 -4.75
C ASN A 81 -4.88 10.46 -5.74
N ILE A 82 -6.14 10.77 -5.49
CA ILE A 82 -7.23 10.39 -6.40
C ILE A 82 -6.99 10.96 -7.80
N ARG A 83 -6.64 12.26 -7.92
CA ARG A 83 -6.30 12.85 -9.23
C ARG A 83 -5.08 12.19 -9.88
N ALA A 84 -4.04 11.89 -9.09
CA ALA A 84 -2.84 11.24 -9.60
C ALA A 84 -3.13 9.84 -10.18
N PHE A 85 -3.88 9.02 -9.44
CA PHE A 85 -4.23 7.67 -9.88
C PHE A 85 -5.19 7.66 -11.06
N LEU A 86 -6.21 8.53 -11.09
CA LEU A 86 -7.12 8.64 -12.22
C LEU A 86 -6.37 9.10 -13.48
N HIS A 87 -5.53 10.11 -13.36
CA HIS A 87 -4.70 10.58 -14.48
C HIS A 87 -3.76 9.51 -15.01
N TYR A 88 -3.14 8.72 -14.12
CA TYR A 88 -2.29 7.60 -14.50
C TYR A 88 -3.09 6.48 -15.17
N ALA A 89 -4.22 6.09 -14.59
CA ALA A 89 -5.05 4.99 -15.09
C ALA A 89 -5.63 5.28 -16.49
N GLU A 90 -6.04 6.53 -16.74
CA GLU A 90 -6.62 6.96 -18.03
C GLU A 90 -5.66 6.78 -19.22
N GLN A 91 -4.36 6.69 -18.97
CA GLN A 91 -3.36 6.42 -20.01
C GLN A 91 -3.42 4.97 -20.54
N TYR A 92 -4.03 4.06 -19.78
CA TYR A 92 -4.07 2.63 -20.10
C TYR A 92 -5.49 2.11 -20.34
N LEU A 93 -6.49 2.66 -19.65
CA LEU A 93 -7.86 2.19 -19.68
C LEU A 93 -8.84 3.35 -19.45
N PRO A 94 -9.96 3.44 -20.20
CA PRO A 94 -10.99 4.42 -19.93
C PRO A 94 -11.53 4.32 -18.50
N LEU A 95 -11.64 5.43 -17.77
CA LEU A 95 -12.15 5.46 -16.38
C LEU A 95 -13.56 4.90 -16.27
N THR A 96 -14.38 5.04 -17.32
CA THR A 96 -15.74 4.46 -17.39
C THR A 96 -15.73 2.94 -17.37
N GLU A 97 -14.67 2.30 -17.88
CA GLU A 97 -14.51 0.84 -17.86
C GLU A 97 -14.14 0.37 -16.46
N LEU A 98 -13.23 1.06 -15.76
CA LEU A 98 -12.93 0.78 -14.36
C LEU A 98 -14.16 0.90 -13.47
N LEU A 99 -14.98 1.93 -13.69
CA LEU A 99 -16.24 2.11 -12.96
C LEU A 99 -17.26 0.99 -13.30
N ALA A 100 -17.27 0.49 -14.54
CA ALA A 100 -18.08 -0.65 -14.90
C ALA A 100 -17.62 -1.93 -14.17
N TYR A 101 -16.33 -2.17 -14.02
CA TYR A 101 -15.79 -3.27 -13.21
C TYR A 101 -16.23 -3.17 -11.75
N TRP A 102 -16.18 -1.96 -11.16
CA TRP A 102 -16.73 -1.73 -9.83
C TRP A 102 -18.21 -2.14 -9.73
N ASN A 103 -19.04 -1.73 -10.68
CA ASN A 103 -20.47 -2.04 -10.64
C ASN A 103 -20.76 -3.56 -10.70
N ILE A 104 -19.88 -4.35 -11.35
CA ILE A 104 -19.96 -5.82 -11.35
C ILE A 104 -19.52 -6.38 -10.00
N SER A 105 -18.44 -5.86 -9.41
CA SER A 105 -17.88 -6.34 -8.14
C SER A 105 -18.70 -5.91 -6.91
N LYS A 106 -19.37 -4.76 -6.97
CA LYS A 106 -20.12 -4.15 -5.86
C LYS A 106 -21.04 -5.11 -5.08
N PRO A 107 -21.82 -6.02 -5.73
CA PRO A 107 -22.70 -6.94 -5.00
C PRO A 107 -21.97 -7.92 -4.07
N TYR A 108 -20.67 -8.11 -4.25
CA TYR A 108 -19.83 -9.03 -3.47
C TYR A 108 -19.09 -8.34 -2.32
N VAL A 109 -19.12 -7.01 -2.27
CA VAL A 109 -18.43 -6.21 -1.25
C VAL A 109 -19.36 -6.00 -0.05
N PRO A 110 -18.93 -6.28 1.18
CA PRO A 110 -19.70 -5.98 2.38
C PRO A 110 -20.06 -4.49 2.47
N THR A 111 -21.29 -4.21 2.91
CA THR A 111 -21.87 -2.85 2.89
C THR A 111 -21.06 -1.86 3.72
N GLU A 112 -20.51 -2.30 4.84
CA GLU A 112 -19.71 -1.49 5.76
C GLU A 112 -18.48 -0.88 5.08
N TYR A 113 -17.82 -1.58 4.17
CA TYR A 113 -16.67 -1.03 3.42
C TYR A 113 -17.11 -0.05 2.34
N ILE A 114 -18.28 -0.25 1.75
CA ILE A 114 -18.87 0.73 0.82
C ILE A 114 -19.20 2.02 1.57
N GLU A 115 -19.76 1.92 2.78
CA GLU A 115 -20.03 3.06 3.66
C GLU A 115 -18.75 3.79 4.04
N GLU A 116 -17.66 3.08 4.32
CA GLU A 116 -16.38 3.69 4.64
C GLU A 116 -15.79 4.46 3.44
N MET A 117 -15.85 3.88 2.24
CA MET A 117 -15.43 4.58 1.01
C MET A 117 -16.31 5.82 0.75
N GLN A 118 -17.61 5.76 1.03
CA GLN A 118 -18.49 6.92 0.98
C GLN A 118 -18.07 7.97 2.00
N GLY A 119 -17.72 7.55 3.22
CA GLY A 119 -17.18 8.46 4.25
C GLY A 119 -15.92 9.18 3.79
N ILE A 120 -14.96 8.46 3.17
CA ILE A 120 -13.74 9.07 2.60
C ILE A 120 -14.11 10.11 1.54
N ALA A 121 -15.04 9.78 0.63
CA ALA A 121 -15.50 10.67 -0.43
C ALA A 121 -16.12 11.97 0.15
N ASP A 122 -17.02 11.82 1.10
CA ASP A 122 -17.72 12.93 1.74
C ASP A 122 -16.76 13.81 2.56
N GLY A 123 -15.86 13.19 3.33
CA GLY A 123 -14.85 13.89 4.13
C GLY A 123 -13.84 14.67 3.27
N ALA A 124 -13.41 14.09 2.16
CA ALA A 124 -12.47 14.71 1.24
C ALA A 124 -13.13 15.64 0.20
N ASP A 125 -14.47 15.72 0.14
CA ASP A 125 -15.23 16.50 -0.83
C ASP A 125 -14.87 16.09 -2.28
N ILE A 126 -14.96 14.80 -2.55
CA ILE A 126 -14.71 14.20 -3.87
C ILE A 126 -15.83 13.21 -4.20
N SER A 127 -15.92 12.84 -5.48
CA SER A 127 -16.91 11.87 -5.94
C SER A 127 -16.63 10.46 -5.40
N PHE A 128 -17.65 9.78 -4.88
CA PHE A 128 -17.57 8.35 -4.53
C PHE A 128 -17.11 7.50 -5.73
N ASN A 129 -17.60 7.82 -6.93
CA ASN A 129 -17.18 7.09 -8.14
C ASN A 129 -15.68 7.25 -8.42
N ASP A 130 -15.09 8.41 -8.13
CA ASP A 130 -13.65 8.63 -8.33
C ASP A 130 -12.83 7.79 -7.35
N ILE A 131 -13.25 7.69 -6.08
CA ILE A 131 -12.66 6.77 -5.11
C ILE A 131 -12.72 5.33 -5.64
N MET A 132 -13.91 4.87 -6.05
CA MET A 132 -14.08 3.49 -6.49
C MET A 132 -13.34 3.18 -7.79
N THR A 133 -13.29 4.14 -8.72
CA THR A 133 -12.49 4.02 -9.94
C THR A 133 -10.99 3.92 -9.61
N THR A 134 -10.51 4.68 -8.63
CA THR A 134 -9.12 4.59 -8.14
C THR A 134 -8.83 3.24 -7.51
N ILE A 135 -9.72 2.71 -6.65
CA ILE A 135 -9.57 1.37 -6.06
C ILE A 135 -9.49 0.29 -7.16
N MET A 136 -10.35 0.36 -8.17
CA MET A 136 -10.32 -0.58 -9.29
C MET A 136 -9.06 -0.42 -10.16
N ALA A 137 -8.54 0.80 -10.31
CA ALA A 137 -7.27 1.03 -10.99
C ALA A 137 -6.09 0.37 -10.24
N ILE A 138 -6.06 0.46 -8.91
CA ILE A 138 -5.05 -0.21 -8.08
C ILE A 138 -5.23 -1.73 -8.09
N GLU A 139 -6.47 -2.23 -8.04
CA GLU A 139 -6.81 -3.66 -8.07
C GLU A 139 -6.23 -4.36 -9.31
N TYR A 140 -6.28 -3.71 -10.47
CA TYR A 140 -5.89 -4.27 -11.76
C TYR A 140 -4.60 -3.71 -12.34
N ALA A 141 -3.94 -2.78 -11.65
CA ALA A 141 -2.66 -2.24 -12.08
C ALA A 141 -1.54 -3.29 -12.01
N ASP A 142 -0.64 -3.24 -12.97
CA ASP A 142 0.60 -4.01 -12.92
C ASP A 142 1.54 -3.35 -11.90
N HIS A 143 1.68 -3.95 -10.74
CA HIS A 143 2.58 -3.48 -9.68
C HIS A 143 3.49 -4.59 -9.14
N GLY A 144 4.65 -4.21 -8.60
CA GLY A 144 5.58 -5.09 -7.95
C GLY A 144 5.27 -5.19 -6.46
N CYS A 145 5.52 -6.33 -5.88
CA CYS A 145 5.48 -6.54 -4.44
C CYS A 145 6.30 -7.75 -4.07
N TYR A 146 6.72 -7.82 -2.83
CA TYR A 146 7.16 -9.09 -2.24
C TYR A 146 6.94 -9.07 -0.73
N GLY A 147 6.86 -10.27 -0.17
CA GLY A 147 6.62 -10.46 1.23
C GLY A 147 7.33 -11.68 1.79
N ILE A 148 7.48 -11.69 3.10
CA ILE A 148 8.17 -12.72 3.87
C ILE A 148 7.41 -12.92 5.18
N ALA A 149 7.25 -14.18 5.61
CA ALA A 149 6.96 -14.52 7.00
C ALA A 149 8.03 -15.51 7.46
N ALA A 150 8.70 -15.23 8.57
CA ALA A 150 9.72 -16.06 9.16
C ALA A 150 9.43 -16.26 10.65
N TRP A 151 9.63 -17.47 11.16
CA TRP A 151 9.34 -17.83 12.55
C TRP A 151 10.23 -18.96 13.06
N GLY A 152 10.10 -19.31 14.33
CA GLY A 152 10.74 -20.46 14.94
C GLY A 152 12.26 -20.40 14.78
N ILE A 153 12.87 -21.49 14.32
CA ILE A 153 14.34 -21.61 14.20
C ILE A 153 14.96 -20.71 13.11
N ALA A 154 14.16 -20.10 12.25
CA ALA A 154 14.66 -19.13 11.28
C ALA A 154 14.95 -17.75 11.91
N THR A 155 14.41 -17.49 13.09
CA THR A 155 14.49 -16.19 13.79
C THR A 155 15.35 -16.30 15.05
N ILE A 156 15.92 -15.16 15.47
CA ILE A 156 16.86 -15.12 16.61
C ILE A 156 16.23 -15.49 17.96
N ASP A 157 14.91 -15.30 18.09
CA ASP A 157 14.17 -15.44 19.33
C ASP A 157 12.93 -16.35 19.22
N GLY A 158 12.75 -17.01 18.07
CA GLY A 158 11.63 -17.90 17.79
C GLY A 158 10.32 -17.20 17.43
N ARG A 159 10.27 -15.86 17.52
CA ARG A 159 9.07 -15.05 17.21
C ARG A 159 8.81 -14.99 15.71
N LEU A 160 7.57 -14.63 15.38
CA LEU A 160 7.19 -14.31 14.00
C LEU A 160 7.67 -12.90 13.62
N TYR A 161 8.29 -12.80 12.44
CA TYR A 161 8.51 -11.55 11.73
C TYR A 161 7.83 -11.63 10.37
N HIS A 162 6.88 -10.70 10.14
CA HIS A 162 6.17 -10.58 8.86
C HIS A 162 6.61 -9.29 8.18
N ALA A 163 6.92 -9.37 6.90
CA ALA A 163 7.49 -8.25 6.17
C ALA A 163 6.92 -8.12 4.76
N ARG A 164 6.83 -6.89 4.27
CA ARG A 164 6.33 -6.60 2.94
C ARG A 164 6.99 -5.36 2.32
N SER A 165 7.18 -5.40 1.00
CA SER A 165 7.42 -4.24 0.15
C SER A 165 6.23 -4.02 -0.78
N PHE A 166 5.78 -2.78 -0.88
CA PHE A 166 4.76 -2.33 -1.82
C PHE A 166 5.39 -1.43 -2.86
N ASP A 167 5.26 -1.84 -4.12
CA ASP A 167 5.96 -1.22 -5.24
C ASP A 167 4.95 -0.79 -6.31
N LEU A 168 4.96 0.50 -6.64
CA LEU A 168 4.19 1.08 -7.75
C LEU A 168 5.11 1.99 -8.58
N PRO A 169 4.70 2.34 -9.82
CA PRO A 169 5.45 3.30 -10.61
C PRO A 169 5.62 4.64 -9.89
N SER A 170 6.89 5.10 -9.77
CA SER A 170 7.21 6.40 -9.16
C SER A 170 6.71 7.60 -9.97
N THR A 171 6.23 7.37 -11.17
CA THR A 171 5.71 8.39 -12.09
C THR A 171 4.25 8.76 -11.88
N ILE A 172 3.54 8.11 -10.94
CA ILE A 172 2.15 8.45 -10.62
C ILE A 172 2.13 9.81 -9.91
N GLN A 173 1.66 10.84 -10.61
CA GLN A 173 1.76 12.23 -10.19
C GLN A 173 0.43 12.96 -10.35
N ASP A 174 0.10 13.80 -9.38
CA ASP A 174 -1.06 14.70 -9.47
C ASP A 174 -0.81 15.78 -10.53
N PRO A 175 -1.60 15.84 -11.60
CA PRO A 175 -1.39 16.79 -12.69
C PRO A 175 -1.60 18.25 -12.28
N VAL A 176 -2.22 18.51 -11.12
CA VAL A 176 -2.51 19.86 -10.63
C VAL A 176 -1.39 20.39 -9.75
N SER A 177 -0.97 19.61 -8.75
CA SER A 177 0.06 20.05 -7.79
C SER A 177 1.47 19.65 -8.18
N GLY A 178 1.64 18.69 -9.09
CA GLY A 178 2.93 18.10 -9.43
C GLY A 178 3.50 17.17 -8.35
N ARG A 179 2.75 16.88 -7.28
CA ARG A 179 3.17 15.94 -6.24
C ARG A 179 3.02 14.50 -6.69
N TYR A 180 3.99 13.67 -6.32
CA TYR A 180 3.90 12.23 -6.54
C TYR A 180 2.98 11.57 -5.50
N ALA A 181 2.20 10.57 -5.92
CA ALA A 181 1.26 9.91 -5.04
C ALA A 181 1.95 9.18 -3.86
N HIS A 182 3.18 8.71 -4.03
CA HIS A 182 3.96 8.07 -2.97
C HIS A 182 4.33 9.03 -1.82
N GLU A 183 4.37 10.36 -2.05
CA GLU A 183 4.61 11.35 -1.00
C GLU A 183 3.45 11.43 0.01
N ASN A 184 2.28 10.91 -0.35
CA ASN A 184 1.09 10.84 0.49
C ASN A 184 0.85 9.44 1.06
N THR A 185 1.91 8.64 1.22
CA THR A 185 1.87 7.39 2.00
C THR A 185 1.78 7.73 3.48
N ILE A 186 0.92 7.02 4.20
CA ILE A 186 0.59 7.22 5.61
C ILE A 186 0.61 5.91 6.37
N LEU A 187 0.64 5.98 7.69
CA LEU A 187 0.35 4.85 8.56
C LEU A 187 -1.05 5.04 9.16
N VAL A 188 -1.90 4.04 9.08
CA VAL A 188 -3.27 4.12 9.59
C VAL A 188 -3.45 3.21 10.79
N ILE A 189 -3.93 3.76 11.90
CA ILE A 189 -4.41 3.04 13.07
C ILE A 189 -5.94 3.06 13.01
N ARG A 190 -6.53 1.87 12.93
CA ARG A 190 -7.99 1.69 12.84
C ARG A 190 -8.50 1.06 14.12
N ASN A 191 -9.56 1.61 14.67
CA ASN A 191 -10.26 1.07 15.84
C ASN A 191 -11.78 1.07 15.58
N PRO A 192 -12.28 0.12 14.77
CA PRO A 192 -13.69 0.04 14.44
C PRO A 192 -14.55 -0.27 15.66
N GLU A 193 -15.77 0.27 15.73
CA GLU A 193 -16.75 0.01 16.79
C GLU A 193 -17.08 -1.49 16.89
N ASN A 194 -17.14 -2.17 15.74
CA ASN A 194 -17.37 -3.62 15.65
C ASN A 194 -16.25 -4.24 14.82
N GLY A 195 -15.30 -4.88 15.50
CA GLY A 195 -14.17 -5.53 14.83
C GLY A 195 -12.86 -5.40 15.60
N SER A 196 -11.79 -5.83 14.97
CA SER A 196 -10.45 -5.80 15.54
C SER A 196 -9.75 -4.50 15.18
N ALA A 197 -9.04 -3.91 16.14
CA ALA A 197 -8.13 -2.82 15.82
C ALA A 197 -7.00 -3.31 14.90
N SER A 198 -6.52 -2.44 14.02
CA SER A 198 -5.48 -2.78 13.06
C SER A 198 -4.55 -1.62 12.74
N ILE A 199 -3.37 -1.96 12.22
CA ILE A 199 -2.37 -1.02 11.73
C ILE A 199 -1.91 -1.43 10.33
N ALA A 200 -1.86 -0.47 9.42
CA ALA A 200 -1.42 -0.71 8.06
C ALA A 200 -0.79 0.54 7.43
N PRO A 201 0.31 0.41 6.66
CA PRO A 201 0.67 1.43 5.69
C PRO A 201 -0.44 1.57 4.64
N ALA A 202 -0.78 2.80 4.30
CA ALA A 202 -1.83 3.14 3.35
C ALA A 202 -1.38 4.27 2.41
N ILE A 203 -2.11 4.43 1.33
CA ILE A 203 -2.09 5.64 0.52
C ILE A 203 -3.29 6.46 0.96
N ALA A 204 -3.11 7.77 1.21
CA ALA A 204 -4.24 8.61 1.60
C ALA A 204 -5.39 8.49 0.58
N GLY A 205 -6.57 8.10 1.07
CA GLY A 205 -7.74 7.74 0.27
C GLY A 205 -7.98 6.24 0.08
N SER A 206 -7.13 5.37 0.68
CA SER A 206 -7.33 3.92 0.69
C SER A 206 -7.13 3.33 2.10
N PHE A 207 -7.63 2.12 2.37
CA PHE A 207 -7.49 1.46 3.67
C PHE A 207 -6.05 1.09 3.99
N HIS A 208 -5.34 0.54 3.00
CA HIS A 208 -4.00 -0.02 3.13
C HIS A 208 -3.31 -0.12 1.77
N THR A 209 -2.01 -0.41 1.78
CA THR A 209 -1.23 -0.76 0.59
C THR A 209 -1.19 -2.28 0.33
N GLY A 210 -2.23 -3.02 0.71
CA GLY A 210 -2.37 -4.46 0.48
C GLY A 210 -1.81 -5.33 1.60
N GLY A 211 -1.85 -4.87 2.85
CA GLY A 211 -1.47 -5.66 4.02
C GLY A 211 -1.34 -4.83 5.27
N GLY A 212 -1.17 -5.50 6.40
CA GLY A 212 -1.07 -4.92 7.73
C GLY A 212 -1.10 -5.98 8.82
N MET A 213 -1.37 -5.55 10.04
CA MET A 213 -1.52 -6.39 11.23
C MET A 213 -2.77 -5.99 12.02
N ASN A 214 -3.47 -6.96 12.61
CA ASN A 214 -4.54 -6.67 13.56
C ASN A 214 -4.15 -6.97 15.01
N SER A 215 -5.02 -6.59 15.94
CA SER A 215 -4.80 -6.75 17.39
C SER A 215 -4.75 -8.20 17.89
N HIS A 216 -5.15 -9.18 17.06
CA HIS A 216 -5.01 -10.60 17.34
C HIS A 216 -3.67 -11.17 16.86
N GLY A 217 -2.76 -10.33 16.33
CA GLY A 217 -1.46 -10.76 15.79
C GLY A 217 -1.55 -11.49 14.47
N ILE A 218 -2.64 -11.31 13.72
CA ILE A 218 -2.76 -11.76 12.33
C ILE A 218 -2.12 -10.72 11.43
N CYS A 219 -1.16 -11.15 10.62
CA CYS A 219 -0.50 -10.32 9.64
C CYS A 219 -0.75 -10.86 8.24
N LEU A 220 -0.88 -9.97 7.27
CA LEU A 220 -0.96 -10.36 5.87
C LEU A 220 -0.32 -9.36 4.94
N GLY A 221 0.09 -9.86 3.77
CA GLY A 221 0.62 -9.06 2.67
C GLY A 221 0.33 -9.70 1.33
N ILE A 222 -0.09 -8.88 0.36
CA ILE A 222 -0.49 -9.31 -0.99
C ILE A 222 0.64 -9.07 -2.00
N GLN A 223 0.72 -9.92 -3.03
CA GLN A 223 1.49 -9.71 -4.25
C GLN A 223 0.61 -10.07 -5.46
N ILE A 224 0.41 -9.13 -6.38
CA ILE A 224 -0.36 -9.39 -7.59
C ILE A 224 0.36 -10.41 -8.48
N CYS A 225 -0.39 -11.36 -9.06
CA CYS A 225 0.12 -12.35 -10.00
C CYS A 225 -0.79 -12.39 -11.23
N TRP A 226 -0.29 -11.91 -12.36
CA TRP A 226 -1.11 -11.76 -13.58
C TRP A 226 -1.56 -13.12 -14.11
N SER A 227 -2.88 -13.38 -14.05
CA SER A 227 -3.51 -14.60 -14.52
C SER A 227 -4.49 -14.32 -15.65
N LYS A 228 -4.72 -15.34 -16.50
CA LYS A 228 -5.81 -15.36 -17.46
C LYS A 228 -7.13 -15.81 -16.82
N ASP A 229 -7.03 -16.50 -15.68
CA ASP A 229 -8.17 -16.95 -14.88
C ASP A 229 -8.57 -15.83 -13.93
N GLN A 230 -9.45 -14.95 -14.40
CA GLN A 230 -9.93 -13.76 -13.71
C GLN A 230 -11.42 -13.52 -13.92
N THR A 231 -12.06 -12.84 -12.97
CA THR A 231 -13.46 -12.39 -13.04
C THR A 231 -13.60 -11.06 -12.30
N PHE A 232 -14.61 -10.27 -12.67
CA PHE A 232 -15.07 -9.11 -11.90
C PHE A 232 -16.24 -9.47 -10.97
N GLU A 233 -16.81 -10.67 -11.11
CA GLU A 233 -17.86 -11.21 -10.25
C GLU A 233 -17.24 -11.77 -8.97
N GLY A 234 -16.74 -10.86 -8.10
CA GLY A 234 -16.08 -11.20 -6.87
C GLY A 234 -15.79 -9.98 -6.01
N ASN A 235 -15.28 -10.22 -4.80
CA ASN A 235 -14.87 -9.18 -3.86
C ASN A 235 -13.41 -8.79 -4.13
N PRO A 236 -13.11 -7.54 -4.56
CA PRO A 236 -11.73 -7.07 -4.79
C PRO A 236 -10.83 -7.31 -3.57
N TYR A 237 -9.53 -7.59 -3.80
CA TYR A 237 -8.60 -7.90 -2.71
C TYR A 237 -8.56 -6.80 -1.66
N HIS A 238 -8.73 -5.57 -2.09
CA HIS A 238 -8.70 -4.40 -1.21
C HIS A 238 -9.68 -4.54 -0.04
N PHE A 239 -10.89 -5.02 -0.30
CA PHE A 239 -11.92 -5.24 0.73
C PHE A 239 -11.70 -6.56 1.48
N ARG A 240 -11.23 -7.62 0.81
CA ARG A 240 -10.93 -8.91 1.48
C ARG A 240 -9.79 -8.78 2.49
N VAL A 241 -8.74 -8.02 2.15
CA VAL A 241 -7.63 -7.73 3.08
C VAL A 241 -8.15 -6.95 4.29
N GLN A 242 -8.98 -5.92 4.07
CA GLN A 242 -9.54 -5.17 5.19
C GLN A 242 -10.46 -6.04 6.05
N GLN A 243 -11.26 -6.91 5.43
CA GLN A 243 -12.10 -7.87 6.15
C GLN A 243 -11.28 -8.81 7.05
N VAL A 244 -10.11 -9.26 6.59
CA VAL A 244 -9.18 -10.03 7.44
C VAL A 244 -8.69 -9.18 8.62
N LEU A 245 -8.27 -7.95 8.37
CA LEU A 245 -7.77 -7.06 9.43
C LEU A 245 -8.85 -6.75 10.49
N ASP A 246 -10.10 -6.60 10.06
CA ASP A 246 -11.20 -6.25 10.96
C ASP A 246 -11.79 -7.48 11.70
N SER A 247 -11.66 -8.73 11.19
CA SER A 247 -12.43 -9.83 11.72
C SER A 247 -11.68 -11.13 12.01
N ALA A 248 -10.51 -11.39 11.37
CA ALA A 248 -9.82 -12.65 11.57
C ALA A 248 -9.10 -12.70 12.93
N THR A 249 -9.32 -13.77 13.68
CA THR A 249 -8.64 -14.05 14.95
C THR A 249 -7.61 -15.17 14.81
N THR A 250 -7.65 -15.93 13.71
CA THR A 250 -6.72 -16.99 13.37
C THR A 250 -6.27 -16.88 11.91
N ALA A 251 -5.12 -17.47 11.59
CA ALA A 251 -4.66 -17.54 10.20
C ALA A 251 -5.62 -18.33 9.30
N GLU A 252 -6.30 -19.33 9.85
CA GLU A 252 -7.27 -20.16 9.12
C GLU A 252 -8.51 -19.36 8.71
N GLU A 253 -9.03 -18.52 9.62
CA GLU A 253 -10.11 -17.56 9.30
C GLU A 253 -9.67 -16.57 8.24
N ALA A 254 -8.46 -16.01 8.36
CA ALA A 254 -7.89 -15.11 7.38
C ALA A 254 -7.79 -15.75 5.98
N LEU A 255 -7.29 -16.99 5.90
CA LEU A 255 -7.21 -17.75 4.65
C LEU A 255 -8.59 -18.03 4.06
N THR A 256 -9.59 -18.31 4.89
CA THR A 256 -10.98 -18.53 4.47
C THR A 256 -11.59 -17.28 3.85
N ILE A 257 -11.43 -16.12 4.51
CA ILE A 257 -11.90 -14.82 4.03
C ILE A 257 -11.25 -14.51 2.67
N LEU A 258 -9.93 -14.60 2.59
CA LEU A 258 -9.18 -14.30 1.35
C LEU A 258 -9.54 -15.24 0.20
N ASN A 259 -9.93 -16.47 0.50
CA ASN A 259 -10.27 -17.49 -0.51
C ASN A 259 -11.75 -17.44 -0.96
N THR A 260 -12.54 -16.49 -0.44
CA THR A 260 -13.97 -16.33 -0.77
C THR A 260 -14.15 -15.22 -1.80
N ASN A 261 -15.04 -15.43 -2.80
CA ASN A 261 -15.40 -14.45 -3.83
C ASN A 261 -14.16 -13.83 -4.52
N ARG A 262 -13.26 -14.69 -4.99
CA ARG A 262 -12.00 -14.29 -5.62
C ARG A 262 -12.23 -13.59 -6.96
N THR A 263 -11.31 -12.70 -7.32
CA THR A 263 -11.36 -11.90 -8.56
C THR A 263 -10.32 -12.35 -9.59
N HIS A 264 -9.05 -12.24 -9.28
CA HIS A 264 -7.97 -12.59 -10.19
C HIS A 264 -6.73 -13.11 -9.45
N GLY A 265 -5.57 -13.12 -10.11
CA GLY A 265 -4.37 -13.74 -9.60
C GLY A 265 -3.67 -12.94 -8.51
N PHE A 266 -3.55 -13.56 -7.33
CA PHE A 266 -2.83 -13.00 -6.18
C PHE A 266 -2.06 -14.09 -5.43
N ASN A 267 -0.92 -13.69 -4.86
CA ASN A 267 -0.30 -14.35 -3.73
C ASN A 267 -0.63 -13.56 -2.47
N PHE A 268 -0.92 -14.26 -1.38
CA PHE A 268 -0.96 -13.69 -0.05
C PHE A 268 0.02 -14.44 0.84
N ILE A 269 0.74 -13.72 1.68
CA ILE A 269 1.37 -14.30 2.85
C ILE A 269 0.47 -13.95 4.03
N VAL A 270 0.00 -14.96 4.74
CA VAL A 270 -0.80 -14.84 5.96
C VAL A 270 0.01 -15.43 7.08
N SER A 271 0.09 -14.77 8.21
CA SER A 271 0.81 -15.29 9.37
C SER A 271 0.12 -14.94 10.69
N GLN A 272 0.40 -15.73 11.70
CA GLN A 272 -0.19 -15.68 13.03
C GLN A 272 0.92 -15.72 14.07
N ALA A 273 0.77 -14.91 15.13
CA ALA A 273 1.79 -14.79 16.18
C ALA A 273 1.82 -15.99 17.13
N ASP A 274 0.66 -16.55 17.46
CA ASP A 274 0.52 -17.65 18.45
C ASP A 274 -0.51 -18.68 17.99
N PRO A 275 -0.11 -19.93 17.69
CA PRO A 275 1.28 -20.32 17.50
C PRO A 275 1.92 -19.62 16.30
N ALA A 276 3.23 -19.31 16.41
CA ALA A 276 3.94 -18.62 15.34
C ALA A 276 4.04 -19.48 14.08
N ILE A 277 3.37 -19.05 13.01
CA ILE A 277 3.31 -19.75 11.73
C ILE A 277 3.00 -18.81 10.57
N GLY A 278 3.48 -19.14 9.37
CA GLY A 278 3.16 -18.45 8.12
C GLY A 278 2.67 -19.38 7.03
N TYR A 279 1.73 -18.89 6.24
CA TYR A 279 1.14 -19.56 5.08
C TYR A 279 1.29 -18.72 3.84
N ALA A 280 1.46 -19.40 2.70
CA ALA A 280 1.25 -18.83 1.38
C ALA A 280 -0.10 -19.28 0.86
N LEU A 281 -0.91 -18.31 0.41
CA LEU A 281 -2.11 -18.55 -0.37
C LEU A 281 -1.84 -18.02 -1.79
N GLU A 282 -1.81 -18.92 -2.76
CA GLU A 282 -1.82 -18.56 -4.18
C GLU A 282 -3.23 -18.77 -4.73
N GLN A 283 -3.76 -17.80 -5.45
CA GLN A 283 -5.13 -17.88 -5.97
C GLN A 283 -5.31 -17.20 -7.31
N THR A 284 -6.31 -17.67 -8.03
CA THR A 284 -6.95 -17.02 -9.20
C THR A 284 -8.45 -16.96 -8.96
N ALA A 285 -9.24 -16.58 -9.95
CA ALA A 285 -10.71 -16.64 -9.84
C ALA A 285 -11.21 -18.04 -9.44
N ASN A 286 -10.64 -19.11 -10.02
CA ASN A 286 -11.16 -20.47 -9.87
C ASN A 286 -10.19 -21.43 -9.16
N LEU A 287 -8.89 -21.15 -9.12
CA LEU A 287 -7.88 -22.03 -8.55
C LEU A 287 -7.31 -21.46 -7.24
N THR A 288 -6.89 -22.35 -6.34
CA THR A 288 -6.25 -21.98 -5.08
C THR A 288 -5.24 -23.04 -4.65
N TYR A 289 -4.17 -22.57 -4.02
CA TYR A 289 -3.19 -23.36 -3.28
C TYR A 289 -2.93 -22.69 -1.95
N ILE A 290 -2.93 -23.46 -0.88
CA ILE A 290 -2.56 -23.01 0.47
C ILE A 290 -1.48 -23.96 0.97
N GLY A 291 -0.36 -23.42 1.42
CA GLY A 291 0.75 -24.20 1.93
C GLY A 291 1.63 -23.41 2.89
N THR A 292 2.58 -24.10 3.51
CA THR A 292 3.59 -23.53 4.39
C THR A 292 4.99 -23.96 3.92
N HIS A 293 6.03 -23.64 4.66
CA HIS A 293 7.44 -23.77 4.26
C HIS A 293 7.87 -25.19 3.82
N ASN A 294 7.18 -26.24 4.25
CA ASN A 294 7.50 -27.63 3.96
C ASN A 294 6.62 -28.28 2.86
N ASP A 295 5.72 -27.53 2.27
CA ASP A 295 4.86 -28.02 1.20
C ASP A 295 5.60 -28.24 -0.12
N SER A 296 5.04 -29.13 -0.95
CA SER A 296 5.69 -29.55 -2.20
C SER A 296 5.87 -28.42 -3.20
N ALA A 297 4.94 -27.43 -3.25
CA ALA A 297 5.04 -26.29 -4.15
C ALA A 297 6.24 -25.40 -3.84
N GLU A 298 6.68 -25.33 -2.58
CA GLU A 298 7.89 -24.56 -2.21
C GLU A 298 9.17 -25.12 -2.85
N ASN A 299 9.18 -26.42 -3.23
CA ASN A 299 10.29 -27.09 -3.89
C ASN A 299 10.13 -27.25 -5.41
N ASN A 300 9.09 -26.71 -6.01
CA ASN A 300 8.91 -26.71 -7.46
C ASN A 300 10.03 -25.92 -8.13
N LYS A 301 10.86 -26.61 -8.93
CA LYS A 301 11.95 -25.93 -9.64
C LYS A 301 11.37 -24.83 -10.58
N PRO A 302 11.94 -23.64 -10.60
CA PRO A 302 13.27 -23.22 -10.07
C PRO A 302 13.24 -22.67 -8.63
N PHE A 303 12.18 -22.89 -7.87
CA PHE A 303 12.03 -22.47 -6.47
C PHE A 303 12.61 -23.52 -5.52
N TRP A 304 12.73 -23.17 -4.24
CA TRP A 304 13.21 -24.07 -3.18
C TRP A 304 12.62 -23.66 -1.83
N ALA A 305 12.41 -24.61 -0.93
CA ALA A 305 11.96 -24.35 0.43
C ALA A 305 13.08 -23.73 1.29
N ILE A 306 12.70 -22.91 2.25
CA ILE A 306 13.54 -22.47 3.37
C ILE A 306 12.73 -22.78 4.64
N GLU A 307 13.36 -23.54 5.54
CA GLU A 307 12.71 -24.01 6.76
C GLU A 307 12.23 -22.82 7.61
N HIS A 308 10.97 -22.88 8.09
CA HIS A 308 10.30 -21.83 8.87
C HIS A 308 10.26 -20.46 8.19
N VAL A 309 10.22 -20.45 6.85
CA VAL A 309 10.06 -19.21 6.06
C VAL A 309 9.11 -19.42 4.88
N VAL A 310 8.12 -18.58 4.75
CA VAL A 310 7.30 -18.42 3.52
C VAL A 310 7.63 -17.10 2.88
N ARG A 311 7.75 -17.08 1.57
CA ARG A 311 8.01 -15.86 0.79
C ARG A 311 7.35 -15.92 -0.57
N ARG A 312 6.88 -14.77 -1.03
CA ARG A 312 6.24 -14.61 -2.35
C ARG A 312 6.67 -13.31 -3.01
N THR A 313 6.75 -13.37 -4.32
CA THR A 313 6.80 -12.23 -5.22
C THR A 313 5.62 -12.33 -6.20
N ASN A 314 5.63 -11.58 -7.30
CA ASN A 314 4.54 -11.56 -8.29
C ASN A 314 4.56 -12.77 -9.25
N VAL A 315 4.75 -13.97 -8.72
CA VAL A 315 4.82 -15.22 -9.48
C VAL A 315 4.29 -16.38 -8.65
N PHE A 316 3.52 -17.27 -9.27
CA PHE A 316 3.02 -18.48 -8.63
C PHE A 316 4.10 -19.57 -8.55
N LEU A 317 4.15 -20.27 -7.43
CA LEU A 317 5.03 -21.43 -7.22
C LEU A 317 4.31 -22.73 -7.52
N ASP A 318 3.00 -22.83 -7.23
CA ASP A 318 2.20 -23.96 -7.62
C ASP A 318 2.11 -24.08 -9.16
N SER A 319 2.46 -25.24 -9.69
CA SER A 319 2.55 -25.45 -11.14
C SER A 319 1.21 -25.36 -11.86
N THR A 320 0.12 -25.74 -11.19
CA THR A 320 -1.23 -25.71 -11.76
C THR A 320 -1.71 -24.28 -11.90
N ILE A 321 -1.51 -23.48 -10.86
CA ILE A 321 -1.87 -22.06 -10.86
C ILE A 321 -0.95 -21.28 -11.80
N ALA A 322 0.36 -21.58 -11.80
CA ALA A 322 1.34 -20.96 -12.69
C ALA A 322 1.01 -21.14 -14.17
N ALA A 323 0.35 -22.25 -14.56
CA ALA A 323 -0.10 -22.47 -15.92
C ALA A 323 -1.13 -21.45 -16.41
N THR A 324 -1.83 -20.76 -15.51
CA THR A 324 -2.81 -19.72 -15.83
C THR A 324 -2.19 -18.33 -16.04
N GLN A 325 -0.90 -18.14 -15.77
CA GLN A 325 -0.24 -16.84 -15.91
C GLN A 325 -0.40 -16.27 -17.31
N ARG A 326 -0.58 -14.93 -17.40
CA ARG A 326 -0.81 -14.23 -18.67
C ARG A 326 0.30 -14.44 -19.69
N ILE A 327 1.53 -14.59 -19.21
CA ILE A 327 2.72 -14.83 -20.01
C ILE A 327 3.24 -16.24 -19.69
N PRO A 328 3.59 -17.06 -20.68
CA PRO A 328 4.14 -18.40 -20.44
C PRO A 328 5.38 -18.31 -19.55
N TYR A 329 5.38 -19.11 -18.50
CA TYR A 329 6.35 -19.05 -17.43
C TYR A 329 7.62 -19.84 -17.78
N ASN A 330 8.73 -19.15 -17.95
CA ASN A 330 10.09 -19.73 -17.82
C ASN A 330 11.02 -18.67 -17.23
N PRO A 331 11.08 -18.54 -15.91
CA PRO A 331 11.78 -17.44 -15.26
C PRO A 331 13.30 -17.58 -15.29
N SER A 332 13.84 -18.76 -15.60
CA SER A 332 15.25 -19.07 -15.45
C SER A 332 16.00 -19.40 -16.76
N GLY A 333 15.30 -19.45 -17.88
CA GLY A 333 15.88 -19.86 -19.14
C GLY A 333 16.63 -18.74 -19.89
N LEU A 334 17.63 -19.12 -20.70
CA LEU A 334 18.33 -18.19 -21.60
C LEU A 334 17.34 -17.41 -22.50
N ILE A 335 16.27 -18.05 -22.95
CA ILE A 335 15.21 -17.43 -23.75
C ILE A 335 14.50 -16.32 -22.95
N ALA A 336 14.24 -16.52 -21.65
CA ALA A 336 13.64 -15.51 -20.79
C ALA A 336 14.58 -14.29 -20.63
N PHE A 337 15.87 -14.55 -20.46
CA PHE A 337 16.89 -13.49 -20.42
C PHE A 337 16.98 -12.71 -21.74
N LEU A 338 17.03 -13.40 -22.88
CA LEU A 338 17.04 -12.76 -24.20
C LEU A 338 15.76 -11.96 -24.46
N LYS A 339 14.60 -12.47 -24.05
CA LYS A 339 13.33 -11.72 -24.13
C LYS A 339 13.38 -10.44 -23.28
N LEU A 340 13.96 -10.49 -22.07
CA LEU A 340 14.14 -9.27 -21.26
C LEU A 340 14.98 -8.22 -21.97
N LEU A 341 16.07 -8.63 -22.64
CA LEU A 341 16.95 -7.71 -23.37
C LEU A 341 16.27 -7.07 -24.59
N PHE A 342 15.45 -7.83 -25.33
CA PHE A 342 14.85 -7.37 -26.58
C PHE A 342 13.40 -6.90 -26.45
N THR A 343 12.69 -7.33 -25.39
CA THR A 343 11.30 -6.98 -25.12
C THR A 343 11.05 -6.83 -23.61
N PRO A 344 11.72 -5.85 -22.94
CA PRO A 344 11.65 -5.70 -21.48
C PRO A 344 10.20 -5.53 -20.97
N GLN A 345 9.35 -4.89 -21.75
CA GLN A 345 7.94 -4.63 -21.40
C GLN A 345 7.05 -5.88 -21.41
N THR A 346 7.47 -6.97 -22.04
CA THR A 346 6.63 -8.15 -22.24
C THR A 346 6.99 -9.37 -21.39
N ASN A 347 8.05 -9.29 -20.57
CA ASN A 347 8.45 -10.41 -19.72
C ASN A 347 8.82 -9.97 -18.29
N PRO A 348 7.82 -9.53 -17.49
CA PRO A 348 8.05 -9.13 -16.11
C PRO A 348 8.52 -10.32 -15.22
N TYR A 349 8.20 -11.57 -15.60
CA TYR A 349 8.52 -12.74 -14.77
C TYR A 349 10.02 -12.98 -14.56
N PHE A 350 10.88 -12.60 -15.50
CA PHE A 350 12.31 -12.71 -15.26
C PHE A 350 12.76 -11.80 -14.12
N ALA A 351 12.35 -10.53 -14.12
CA ALA A 351 12.69 -9.57 -13.08
C ALA A 351 12.13 -10.00 -11.71
N VAL A 352 10.87 -10.45 -11.69
CA VAL A 352 10.19 -10.94 -10.49
C VAL A 352 10.88 -12.19 -9.93
N TYR A 353 11.33 -13.11 -10.77
CA TYR A 353 12.09 -14.28 -10.34
C TYR A 353 13.47 -13.90 -9.80
N GLN A 354 14.18 -12.94 -10.41
CA GLN A 354 15.45 -12.46 -9.86
C GLN A 354 15.26 -11.82 -8.49
N LEU A 355 14.16 -11.10 -8.29
CA LEU A 355 13.79 -10.57 -6.98
C LEU A 355 13.52 -11.70 -5.97
N TYR A 356 12.72 -12.72 -6.32
CA TYR A 356 12.51 -13.92 -5.50
C TYR A 356 13.83 -14.57 -5.11
N LYS A 357 14.73 -14.75 -6.08
CA LYS A 357 16.05 -15.37 -5.87
C LYS A 357 16.94 -14.50 -4.97
N SER A 358 16.96 -13.19 -5.16
CA SER A 358 17.73 -12.25 -4.36
C SER A 358 17.27 -12.26 -2.91
N VAL A 359 15.97 -12.07 -2.68
CA VAL A 359 15.36 -12.12 -1.34
C VAL A 359 15.62 -13.46 -0.65
N SER A 360 15.43 -14.58 -1.39
CA SER A 360 15.68 -15.91 -0.85
C SER A 360 17.15 -16.14 -0.43
N LYS A 361 18.09 -15.57 -1.19
CA LYS A 361 19.52 -15.66 -0.86
C LYS A 361 19.84 -14.85 0.40
N GLU A 362 19.31 -13.65 0.53
CA GLU A 362 19.51 -12.83 1.73
C GLU A 362 18.90 -13.51 2.97
N ILE A 363 17.69 -14.09 2.84
CA ILE A 363 17.09 -14.90 3.92
C ILE A 363 17.98 -16.06 4.31
N TYR A 364 18.53 -16.78 3.34
CA TYR A 364 19.39 -17.95 3.61
C TYR A 364 20.68 -17.55 4.35
N ILE A 365 21.28 -16.41 4.02
CA ILE A 365 22.48 -15.90 4.69
C ILE A 365 22.18 -15.49 6.14
N THR A 366 20.98 -14.97 6.41
CA THR A 366 20.54 -14.48 7.73
C THR A 366 19.73 -15.50 8.52
N TRP A 367 19.48 -16.69 7.96
CA TRP A 367 18.67 -17.73 8.58
C TRP A 367 19.18 -18.09 9.97
N GLY A 368 18.29 -18.24 10.94
CA GLY A 368 18.57 -18.39 12.35
C GLY A 368 18.85 -17.09 13.11
N ASN A 369 18.97 -15.95 12.39
CA ASN A 369 19.21 -14.63 12.96
C ASN A 369 18.24 -13.56 12.45
N LEU A 370 17.12 -13.97 11.84
CA LEU A 370 16.10 -13.02 11.42
C LEU A 370 15.48 -12.32 12.63
N SER A 371 15.41 -11.01 12.56
CA SER A 371 14.88 -10.10 13.56
C SER A 371 14.19 -8.94 12.84
N LEU A 372 13.62 -7.98 13.57
CA LEU A 372 13.02 -6.79 12.96
C LEU A 372 14.02 -6.09 12.01
N ASN A 373 15.24 -5.83 12.49
CA ASN A 373 16.29 -5.15 11.73
C ASN A 373 16.79 -5.99 10.53
N SER A 374 17.19 -7.24 10.77
CA SER A 374 17.76 -8.07 9.70
C SER A 374 16.73 -8.44 8.64
N THR A 375 15.46 -8.59 8.99
CA THR A 375 14.38 -8.79 8.01
C THR A 375 14.13 -7.54 7.16
N MET A 376 14.22 -6.34 7.75
CA MET A 376 14.20 -5.09 6.99
C MET A 376 15.37 -5.00 6.01
N GLU A 377 16.58 -5.39 6.43
CA GLU A 377 17.73 -5.42 5.51
C GLU A 377 17.56 -6.46 4.38
N VAL A 378 16.92 -7.60 4.64
CA VAL A 378 16.53 -8.55 3.58
C VAL A 378 15.63 -7.88 2.55
N LEU A 379 14.60 -7.12 2.99
CA LEU A 379 13.74 -6.36 2.08
C LEU A 379 14.56 -5.36 1.26
N ARG A 380 15.38 -4.56 1.89
CA ARG A 380 16.20 -3.52 1.25
C ARG A 380 17.20 -4.10 0.25
N ASN A 381 17.88 -5.18 0.63
CA ASN A 381 18.88 -5.84 -0.22
C ASN A 381 18.25 -6.49 -1.46
N GLY A 382 17.00 -6.92 -1.40
CA GLY A 382 16.22 -7.34 -2.57
C GLY A 382 16.24 -6.28 -3.69
N TYR A 383 16.20 -4.98 -3.33
CA TYR A 383 16.27 -3.86 -4.28
C TYR A 383 17.67 -3.48 -4.71
N ARG A 384 18.68 -3.66 -3.87
CA ARG A 384 20.08 -3.38 -4.24
C ARG A 384 20.54 -4.22 -5.44
N ALA A 385 19.94 -5.39 -5.66
CA ALA A 385 20.16 -6.15 -6.88
C ALA A 385 19.65 -5.45 -8.15
N LYS A 386 18.66 -4.54 -8.04
CA LYS A 386 18.17 -3.68 -9.13
C LYS A 386 19.09 -2.47 -9.40
N ASP A 387 19.97 -2.13 -8.48
CA ASP A 387 20.97 -1.06 -8.65
C ASP A 387 22.13 -1.44 -9.60
N PHE A 388 22.03 -2.57 -10.27
CA PHE A 388 23.04 -3.00 -11.23
C PHE A 388 23.07 -1.99 -12.40
N PRO A 389 24.23 -1.34 -12.70
CA PRO A 389 24.30 -0.22 -13.66
C PRO A 389 23.75 -0.56 -15.05
N LEU A 390 23.88 -1.83 -15.48
CA LEU A 390 23.36 -2.31 -16.75
C LEU A 390 21.82 -2.37 -16.78
N LEU A 391 21.17 -2.74 -15.65
CA LEU A 391 19.71 -2.74 -15.56
C LEU A 391 19.17 -1.31 -15.53
N ARG A 392 19.83 -0.39 -14.80
CA ARG A 392 19.50 1.06 -14.84
C ARG A 392 19.66 1.64 -16.25
N LEU A 393 20.69 1.25 -16.99
CA LEU A 393 20.86 1.70 -18.37
C LEU A 393 19.73 1.19 -19.27
N ILE A 394 19.31 -0.05 -19.11
CA ILE A 394 18.19 -0.65 -19.86
C ILE A 394 16.87 0.07 -19.50
N GLU A 395 16.64 0.39 -18.23
CA GLU A 395 15.50 1.19 -17.76
C GLU A 395 15.49 2.60 -18.39
N THR A 396 16.65 3.27 -18.44
CA THR A 396 16.79 4.62 -18.99
C THR A 396 16.61 4.64 -20.52
N LEU A 397 17.03 3.58 -21.21
CA LEU A 397 16.88 3.43 -22.67
C LEU A 397 15.48 2.93 -23.07
N GLY A 398 14.80 2.22 -22.21
CA GLY A 398 13.42 1.78 -22.38
C GLY A 398 12.46 2.86 -21.90
N LYS A 399 12.13 3.83 -22.74
CA LYS A 399 11.14 4.86 -22.42
C LYS A 399 9.91 4.25 -21.75
N GLY A 400 9.75 4.51 -20.44
CA GLY A 400 8.50 4.29 -19.72
C GLY A 400 8.22 2.84 -19.30
N THR A 401 9.21 1.99 -19.14
CA THR A 401 9.07 0.82 -18.27
C THR A 401 9.06 1.32 -16.83
N GLY A 402 7.94 1.87 -16.38
CA GLY A 402 7.75 2.20 -14.97
C GLY A 402 7.93 0.94 -14.16
N MET A 403 9.20 0.53 -13.93
CA MET A 403 9.47 -0.54 -12.98
C MET A 403 8.96 -0.06 -11.64
N ALA A 404 8.07 -0.84 -11.07
CA ALA A 404 7.51 -0.57 -9.77
C ALA A 404 8.64 -0.35 -8.77
N GLU A 405 8.60 0.75 -8.05
CA GLU A 405 9.60 1.14 -7.06
C GLU A 405 8.95 1.14 -5.68
N ALA A 406 9.72 0.81 -4.64
CA ALA A 406 9.20 0.67 -3.29
C ALA A 406 8.65 1.99 -2.75
N TRP A 407 7.33 2.08 -2.61
CA TRP A 407 6.67 3.21 -1.95
C TRP A 407 6.70 3.09 -0.44
N ASN A 408 6.57 1.85 0.05
CA ASN A 408 6.80 1.55 1.46
C ASN A 408 7.38 0.15 1.64
N GLN A 409 8.15 0.00 2.72
CA GLN A 409 8.60 -1.28 3.23
C GLN A 409 8.34 -1.33 4.73
N TRP A 410 7.89 -2.47 5.21
CA TRP A 410 7.65 -2.65 6.63
C TRP A 410 7.90 -4.08 7.08
N VAL A 411 8.29 -4.20 8.33
CA VAL A 411 8.46 -5.46 9.07
C VAL A 411 7.75 -5.33 10.39
N VAL A 412 6.99 -6.32 10.78
CA VAL A 412 6.30 -6.35 12.07
C VAL A 412 6.68 -7.59 12.86
N CYS A 413 6.82 -7.41 14.18
CA CYS A 413 6.82 -8.48 15.17
C CYS A 413 5.50 -8.43 15.93
N PRO A 414 4.49 -9.22 15.56
CA PRO A 414 3.16 -9.08 16.15
C PRO A 414 3.11 -9.43 17.65
N ALA A 415 4.04 -10.26 18.13
CA ALA A 415 4.14 -10.60 19.55
C ALA A 415 4.52 -9.39 20.44
N THR A 416 5.22 -8.39 19.91
CA THR A 416 5.58 -7.15 20.63
C THR A 416 4.80 -5.93 20.16
N GLY A 417 4.19 -5.99 18.98
CA GLY A 417 3.55 -4.83 18.33
C GLY A 417 4.54 -3.91 17.63
N ASP A 418 5.83 -4.20 17.64
CA ASP A 418 6.85 -3.37 17.00
C ASP A 418 6.77 -3.47 15.48
N ILE A 419 6.74 -2.32 14.84
CA ILE A 419 6.73 -2.18 13.38
C ILE A 419 7.90 -1.29 12.98
N MET A 420 8.82 -1.84 12.20
CA MET A 420 9.84 -1.07 11.50
C MET A 420 9.35 -0.77 10.09
N LEU A 421 9.40 0.48 9.69
CA LEU A 421 8.91 0.90 8.38
C LEU A 421 9.76 2.04 7.77
N CYS A 422 9.66 2.19 6.45
CA CYS A 422 10.17 3.33 5.71
C CYS A 422 9.25 3.64 4.52
N PHE A 423 9.06 4.92 4.23
CA PHE A 423 8.24 5.43 3.14
C PHE A 423 9.12 6.14 2.11
N ALA A 424 8.66 6.12 0.85
CA ALA A 424 9.23 6.95 -0.20
C ALA A 424 8.97 8.44 0.08
N THR A 425 9.91 9.26 -0.33
CA THR A 425 9.83 10.72 -0.29
C THR A 425 9.87 11.28 -1.71
N HIS A 426 9.80 12.61 -1.85
CA HIS A 426 9.98 13.25 -3.16
C HIS A 426 11.27 12.81 -3.87
N ASP A 427 12.36 12.70 -3.12
CA ASP A 427 13.71 12.52 -3.69
C ASP A 427 14.16 11.04 -3.74
N GLU A 428 13.63 10.19 -2.84
CA GLU A 428 14.12 8.83 -2.65
C GLU A 428 13.01 7.81 -2.42
N MET A 429 13.18 6.60 -2.97
CA MET A 429 12.31 5.46 -2.72
C MET A 429 12.54 4.88 -1.31
N ALA A 430 11.53 4.19 -0.78
CA ALA A 430 11.50 3.70 0.60
C ALA A 430 12.76 2.93 1.01
N PHE A 431 13.30 2.07 0.14
CA PHE A 431 14.45 1.23 0.47
C PHE A 431 15.77 2.00 0.68
N ARG A 432 15.82 3.30 0.36
CA ARG A 432 16.96 4.18 0.60
C ARG A 432 16.75 5.13 1.78
N ASN A 433 15.51 5.33 2.21
CA ASN A 433 15.18 6.22 3.31
C ASN A 433 15.50 5.58 4.68
N PRO A 434 15.71 6.38 5.72
CA PRO A 434 15.82 5.89 7.08
C PRO A 434 14.60 5.04 7.48
N THR A 435 14.83 4.04 8.32
CA THR A 435 13.77 3.26 8.94
C THR A 435 13.38 3.87 10.28
N HIS A 436 12.09 3.75 10.61
CA HIS A 436 11.52 4.18 11.88
C HIS A 436 10.82 3.00 12.55
N ILE A 437 10.81 2.99 13.85
CA ILE A 437 10.09 1.98 14.64
C ILE A 437 8.96 2.70 15.36
N VAL A 438 7.77 2.12 15.26
CA VAL A 438 6.58 2.48 16.05
C VAL A 438 6.04 1.23 16.72
N ASN A 439 5.27 1.38 17.79
CA ASN A 439 4.62 0.25 18.44
C ASN A 439 3.10 0.37 18.29
N PHE A 440 2.46 -0.65 17.73
CA PHE A 440 1.03 -0.66 17.46
C PHE A 440 0.19 -0.52 18.73
N TYR A 441 0.56 -1.23 19.79
CA TYR A 441 -0.22 -1.22 21.03
C TYR A 441 -0.09 0.09 21.79
N GLU A 442 1.07 0.76 21.67
CA GLU A 442 1.27 2.12 22.19
C GLU A 442 0.39 3.10 21.42
N LEU A 443 0.50 3.13 20.07
CA LEU A 443 -0.29 4.00 19.22
C LEU A 443 -1.81 3.80 19.37
N LEU A 444 -2.26 2.55 19.58
CA LEU A 444 -3.67 2.24 19.80
C LEU A 444 -4.18 2.78 21.15
N SER A 445 -3.30 2.92 22.14
CA SER A 445 -3.64 3.42 23.48
C SER A 445 -3.61 4.94 23.59
N GLU A 446 -3.11 5.64 22.58
CA GLU A 446 -3.02 7.10 22.56
C GLU A 446 -4.42 7.74 22.42
N SER A 447 -4.51 8.96 22.92
CA SER A 447 -5.73 9.76 22.86
C SER A 447 -5.47 11.01 22.00
N PRO A 448 -6.51 11.56 21.35
CA PRO A 448 -6.38 12.82 20.63
C PRO A 448 -5.72 13.89 21.49
N PRO A 449 -4.83 14.72 20.92
CA PRO A 449 -4.12 15.78 21.62
C PRO A 449 -5.05 16.91 22.12
#